data_93fe26491725788e1858076dc19fdaca
#
_entry.id   93fe26491725788e1858076dc19fdaca
#
_cell.length_a   1.000
_cell.length_b   1.000
_cell.length_c   1.000
_cell.angle_alpha   90.00
_cell.angle_beta   90.00
_cell.angle_gamma   90.00
#
_symmetry.space_group_name_H-M   'P 1'
#
loop_
_entity.id
_entity.type
_entity.pdbx_description
1 polymer ?
#
loop_
_entity_poly.entity_id
_entity_poly.type
_entity_poly.pdbx_seq_one_letter_code
_entity_poly.pdbx_strand_id
1 'polypeptide(L)'
;MTRKKTTIILIVTVVFILVFSTIFAATITHFAPEYGVTTANVNLRKKPTSDYSSFVKTLEPNTKIKLVGSIDNYYIIQLENNEVGIISKDYAKVTGEKTDNLVYTDYSPFYATIKGDNTIVRGGPSTSFSVYGKLNAGDKVYVIGAIDNFLLIITDDNLVGMVREDLIEYYSENVEQEENQIQNNETSNVQTDDSKATAAYILEKINAERVANGLPALTLDSLLTATAQTKAKDMVENNYFSHTSPTYGTPFEMMQNAGITYISAGENIAGNSSIDDAITSFLNSEEHSKNILSNTYNYIGIGIEKSNTYGYVIVLMFIGK
;
A
#
# COMPACT_ATOMS: atom_id res chain seq x y z
N MET A 1 -36.94 37.09 64.23
CA MET A 1 -37.65 36.18 63.30
C MET A 1 -37.00 36.30 61.89
N THR A 2 -35.92 35.58 61.63
CA THR A 2 -35.10 35.73 60.43
C THR A 2 -35.46 34.58 59.43
N ARG A 3 -36.09 34.92 58.30
CA ARG A 3 -36.41 33.99 57.27
C ARG A 3 -35.15 33.62 56.43
N LYS A 4 -34.72 32.39 56.54
CA LYS A 4 -33.71 31.81 55.65
C LYS A 4 -34.32 31.63 54.27
N LYS A 5 -33.75 32.31 53.28
CA LYS A 5 -34.03 32.03 51.81
C LYS A 5 -33.21 30.79 51.38
N THR A 6 -33.89 29.72 51.11
CA THR A 6 -33.29 28.50 50.51
C THR A 6 -33.21 28.71 49.00
N THR A 7 -31.98 28.86 48.49
CA THR A 7 -31.72 28.93 47.03
C THR A 7 -31.64 27.50 46.55
N ILE A 8 -32.58 27.09 45.69
CA ILE A 8 -32.57 25.81 45.00
C ILE A 8 -31.70 25.99 43.75
N ILE A 9 -30.52 25.37 43.75
CA ILE A 9 -29.67 25.27 42.56
C ILE A 9 -30.20 24.10 41.71
N LEU A 10 -30.80 24.43 40.58
CA LEU A 10 -31.21 23.45 39.56
C LEU A 10 -29.99 23.05 38.74
N ILE A 11 -29.39 21.88 39.00
CA ILE A 11 -28.33 21.31 38.18
C ILE A 11 -28.99 20.71 36.96
N VAL A 12 -28.91 21.40 35.81
CA VAL A 12 -29.27 20.83 34.51
C VAL A 12 -28.12 19.97 34.03
N THR A 13 -28.25 18.67 34.22
CA THR A 13 -27.32 17.69 33.64
C THR A 13 -27.63 17.58 32.15
N VAL A 14 -26.85 18.25 31.31
CA VAL A 14 -26.89 18.05 29.86
C VAL A 14 -26.21 16.71 29.57
N VAL A 15 -27.01 15.68 29.34
CA VAL A 15 -26.51 14.39 28.85
C VAL A 15 -26.19 14.59 27.37
N PHE A 16 -24.92 14.77 27.01
CA PHE A 16 -24.43 14.65 25.66
C PHE A 16 -24.50 13.15 25.27
N ILE A 17 -25.54 12.75 24.57
CA ILE A 17 -25.53 11.46 23.86
C ILE A 17 -24.62 11.63 22.66
N LEU A 18 -23.34 11.24 22.83
CA LEU A 18 -22.44 10.98 21.70
C LEU A 18 -23.01 9.77 20.96
N VAL A 19 -23.77 10.02 19.88
CA VAL A 19 -24.07 9.00 18.89
C VAL A 19 -22.75 8.69 18.19
N PHE A 20 -22.03 7.70 18.67
CA PHE A 20 -20.99 7.05 17.88
C PHE A 20 -21.70 6.37 16.70
N SER A 21 -21.75 7.03 15.57
CA SER A 21 -21.95 6.33 14.31
C SER A 21 -20.69 5.50 14.09
N THR A 22 -20.75 4.22 14.46
CA THR A 22 -19.79 3.24 14.00
C THR A 22 -19.97 3.13 12.49
N ILE A 23 -19.26 3.96 11.75
CA ILE A 23 -19.03 3.70 10.34
C ILE A 23 -18.22 2.41 10.34
N PHE A 24 -18.85 1.29 10.01
CA PHE A 24 -18.13 0.05 9.71
C PHE A 24 -17.31 0.35 8.45
N ALA A 25 -16.03 0.65 8.62
CA ALA A 25 -15.11 0.69 7.50
C ALA A 25 -15.13 -0.70 6.85
N ALA A 26 -15.23 -0.75 5.51
CA ALA A 26 -15.19 -2.01 4.79
C ALA A 26 -13.90 -2.76 5.11
N THR A 27 -14.01 -4.07 5.37
CA THR A 27 -12.85 -4.89 5.66
C THR A 27 -12.20 -5.31 4.34
N ILE A 28 -11.08 -4.68 4.01
CA ILE A 28 -10.25 -5.06 2.87
C ILE A 28 -9.29 -6.17 3.31
N THR A 29 -9.29 -7.29 2.60
CA THR A 29 -8.35 -8.39 2.82
C THR A 29 -7.58 -8.64 1.54
N HIS A 30 -6.27 -8.51 1.61
CA HIS A 30 -5.35 -8.92 0.56
C HIS A 30 -4.89 -10.36 0.84
N PHE A 31 -4.71 -11.16 -0.20
CA PHE A 31 -4.15 -12.50 -0.13
C PHE A 31 -3.45 -12.85 -1.45
N ALA A 32 -2.53 -13.81 -1.40
CA ALA A 32 -1.87 -14.32 -2.60
C ALA A 32 -2.91 -14.75 -3.65
N PRO A 33 -2.69 -14.42 -4.93
CA PRO A 33 -3.67 -14.70 -5.98
C PRO A 33 -4.10 -16.15 -6.05
N GLU A 34 -5.40 -16.37 -6.03
CA GLU A 34 -6.04 -17.68 -6.17
C GLU A 34 -6.84 -17.76 -7.48
N TYR A 35 -7.15 -18.96 -7.91
CA TYR A 35 -7.92 -19.18 -9.13
C TYR A 35 -9.24 -19.86 -8.82
N GLY A 36 -10.29 -19.46 -9.52
CA GLY A 36 -11.62 -19.97 -9.31
C GLY A 36 -12.53 -19.82 -10.53
N VAL A 37 -13.77 -20.17 -10.34
CA VAL A 37 -14.84 -20.02 -11.33
C VAL A 37 -16.08 -19.46 -10.68
N THR A 38 -16.92 -18.78 -11.46
CA THR A 38 -18.28 -18.41 -11.05
C THR A 38 -19.17 -19.64 -11.00
N THR A 39 -20.05 -19.73 -10.01
CA THR A 39 -20.97 -20.87 -9.82
C THR A 39 -22.35 -20.65 -10.42
N ALA A 40 -22.73 -19.40 -10.68
CA ALA A 40 -23.98 -18.98 -11.30
C ALA A 40 -23.78 -17.66 -12.05
N ASN A 41 -24.83 -17.15 -12.67
CA ASN A 41 -24.82 -15.78 -13.19
C ASN A 41 -24.57 -14.80 -12.04
N VAL A 42 -23.51 -14.01 -12.15
CA VAL A 42 -23.11 -13.03 -11.14
C VAL A 42 -22.75 -11.69 -11.77
N ASN A 43 -23.12 -10.61 -11.12
CA ASN A 43 -22.79 -9.28 -11.61
C ASN A 43 -21.36 -8.88 -11.22
N LEU A 44 -20.55 -8.60 -12.22
CA LEU A 44 -19.29 -7.87 -12.04
C LEU A 44 -19.65 -6.42 -11.72
N ARG A 45 -19.02 -5.90 -10.67
CA ARG A 45 -19.29 -4.56 -10.15
C ARG A 45 -17.98 -3.83 -9.89
N LYS A 46 -18.04 -2.52 -9.82
CA LYS A 46 -16.89 -1.66 -9.46
C LYS A 46 -16.84 -1.27 -7.98
N LYS A 47 -17.92 -1.48 -7.21
CA LYS A 47 -18.00 -1.24 -5.75
C LYS A 47 -18.80 -2.35 -5.06
N PRO A 48 -18.57 -2.63 -3.76
CA PRO A 48 -19.28 -3.66 -2.98
C PRO A 48 -20.71 -3.23 -2.60
N THR A 49 -21.52 -2.94 -3.59
CA THR A 49 -22.91 -2.52 -3.45
C THR A 49 -23.79 -3.18 -4.50
N SER A 50 -25.06 -3.34 -4.20
CA SER A 50 -26.06 -3.82 -5.16
C SER A 50 -26.57 -2.74 -6.11
N ASP A 51 -26.20 -1.47 -5.90
CA ASP A 51 -26.65 -0.35 -6.73
C ASP A 51 -26.31 -0.53 -8.20
N TYR A 52 -27.23 -0.15 -9.07
CA TYR A 52 -27.04 -0.28 -10.51
C TYR A 52 -25.86 0.57 -11.04
N SER A 53 -25.55 1.68 -10.39
CA SER A 53 -24.38 2.53 -10.72
C SER A 53 -23.04 1.81 -10.58
N SER A 54 -22.99 0.73 -9.79
CA SER A 54 -21.83 -0.15 -9.59
C SER A 54 -21.75 -1.28 -10.61
N PHE A 55 -22.81 -1.59 -11.34
CA PHE A 55 -22.89 -2.68 -12.30
C PHE A 55 -21.97 -2.43 -13.50
N VAL A 56 -21.26 -3.47 -13.92
CA VAL A 56 -20.42 -3.47 -15.12
C VAL A 56 -21.02 -4.40 -16.17
N LYS A 57 -21.12 -5.68 -15.86
CA LYS A 57 -21.72 -6.71 -16.71
C LYS A 57 -22.10 -7.95 -15.87
N THR A 58 -22.86 -8.86 -16.45
CA THR A 58 -23.09 -10.18 -15.89
C THR A 58 -22.04 -11.17 -16.39
N LEU A 59 -21.52 -11.98 -15.49
CA LEU A 59 -20.65 -13.12 -15.79
C LEU A 59 -21.49 -14.39 -15.77
N GLU A 60 -21.28 -15.25 -16.76
CA GLU A 60 -21.91 -16.54 -16.87
C GLU A 60 -21.31 -17.56 -15.89
N PRO A 61 -22.03 -18.65 -15.55
CA PRO A 61 -21.47 -19.76 -14.77
C PRO A 61 -20.22 -20.33 -15.41
N ASN A 62 -19.27 -20.79 -14.60
CA ASN A 62 -17.96 -21.32 -15.01
C ASN A 62 -17.04 -20.28 -15.69
N THR A 63 -17.33 -18.99 -15.59
CA THR A 63 -16.37 -17.95 -15.98
C THR A 63 -15.14 -18.08 -15.09
N LYS A 64 -13.97 -18.25 -15.71
CA LYS A 64 -12.68 -18.30 -15.01
C LYS A 64 -12.33 -16.94 -14.45
N ILE A 65 -11.88 -16.91 -13.19
CA ILE A 65 -11.54 -15.72 -12.44
C ILE A 65 -10.23 -15.94 -11.70
N LYS A 66 -9.44 -14.88 -11.57
CA LYS A 66 -8.32 -14.81 -10.65
C LYS A 66 -8.74 -13.92 -9.48
N LEU A 67 -8.69 -14.44 -8.27
CA LEU A 67 -9.02 -13.74 -7.04
C LEU A 67 -7.74 -13.10 -6.50
N VAL A 68 -7.76 -11.79 -6.23
CA VAL A 68 -6.58 -11.01 -5.83
C VAL A 68 -6.79 -10.27 -4.51
N GLY A 69 -7.93 -10.44 -3.88
CA GLY A 69 -8.29 -9.83 -2.61
C GLY A 69 -9.78 -9.89 -2.36
N SER A 70 -10.24 -9.25 -1.30
CA SER A 70 -11.67 -9.11 -1.01
C SER A 70 -11.99 -7.83 -0.26
N ILE A 71 -13.23 -7.37 -0.41
CA ILE A 71 -13.84 -6.28 0.34
C ILE A 71 -15.15 -6.82 0.91
N ASP A 72 -15.24 -6.96 2.24
CA ASP A 72 -16.38 -7.57 2.93
C ASP A 72 -16.77 -8.92 2.31
N ASN A 73 -18.01 -9.06 1.84
CA ASN A 73 -18.54 -10.28 1.20
C ASN A 73 -18.29 -10.32 -0.33
N TYR A 74 -17.33 -9.56 -0.84
CA TYR A 74 -17.00 -9.54 -2.27
C TYR A 74 -15.54 -9.93 -2.50
N TYR A 75 -15.28 -10.75 -3.53
CA TYR A 75 -13.94 -10.96 -4.05
C TYR A 75 -13.57 -9.87 -5.04
N ILE A 76 -12.34 -9.37 -4.97
CA ILE A 76 -11.71 -8.60 -6.03
C ILE A 76 -11.16 -9.59 -7.04
N ILE A 77 -11.55 -9.45 -8.30
CA ILE A 77 -11.21 -10.41 -9.34
C ILE A 77 -10.60 -9.75 -10.58
N GLN A 78 -9.82 -10.55 -11.30
CA GLN A 78 -9.36 -10.29 -12.66
C GLN A 78 -9.94 -11.36 -13.58
N LEU A 79 -10.43 -10.95 -14.74
CA LEU A 79 -10.91 -11.82 -15.83
C LEU A 79 -9.79 -12.12 -16.83
N GLU A 80 -9.96 -13.13 -17.67
CA GLU A 80 -8.99 -13.53 -18.70
C GLU A 80 -8.63 -12.41 -19.71
N ASN A 81 -9.49 -11.44 -19.90
CA ASN A 81 -9.22 -10.25 -20.72
C ASN A 81 -8.57 -9.09 -19.94
N ASN A 82 -8.08 -9.34 -18.72
CA ASN A 82 -7.50 -8.36 -17.81
C ASN A 82 -8.51 -7.32 -17.26
N GLU A 83 -9.81 -7.51 -17.46
CA GLU A 83 -10.80 -6.66 -16.78
C GLU A 83 -10.87 -7.01 -15.31
N VAL A 84 -10.92 -5.97 -14.45
CA VAL A 84 -10.99 -6.10 -13.00
C VAL A 84 -12.33 -5.61 -12.46
N GLY A 85 -12.69 -6.08 -11.29
CA GLY A 85 -13.87 -5.66 -10.56
C GLY A 85 -14.11 -6.56 -9.36
N ILE A 86 -15.32 -6.55 -8.85
CA ILE A 86 -15.70 -7.36 -7.70
C ILE A 86 -16.95 -8.19 -7.99
N ILE A 87 -17.03 -9.36 -7.36
CA ILE A 87 -18.21 -10.24 -7.37
C ILE A 87 -18.53 -10.69 -5.95
N SER A 88 -19.82 -11.03 -5.67
CA SER A 88 -20.17 -11.64 -4.38
C SER A 88 -19.46 -12.98 -4.20
N LYS A 89 -18.94 -13.23 -3.00
CA LYS A 89 -18.29 -14.50 -2.60
C LYS A 89 -19.23 -15.69 -2.74
N ASP A 90 -20.54 -15.49 -2.61
CA ASP A 90 -21.56 -16.55 -2.70
C ASP A 90 -21.62 -17.21 -4.09
N TYR A 91 -21.09 -16.54 -5.11
CA TYR A 91 -21.12 -16.98 -6.51
C TYR A 91 -19.73 -17.32 -7.06
N ALA A 92 -18.75 -17.55 -6.19
CA ALA A 92 -17.39 -17.94 -6.57
C ALA A 92 -16.99 -19.25 -5.89
N LYS A 93 -16.28 -20.09 -6.62
CA LYS A 93 -15.64 -21.29 -6.10
C LYS A 93 -14.15 -21.26 -6.43
N VAL A 94 -13.31 -21.31 -5.40
CA VAL A 94 -11.85 -21.46 -5.56
C VAL A 94 -11.57 -22.88 -6.05
N THR A 95 -10.80 -23.01 -7.13
CA THR A 95 -10.46 -24.32 -7.75
C THR A 95 -8.97 -24.63 -7.61
N GLY A 96 -8.11 -23.64 -7.42
CA GLY A 96 -6.65 -23.80 -7.40
C GLY A 96 -6.03 -24.06 -8.78
N GLU A 97 -6.84 -24.21 -9.82
CA GLU A 97 -6.35 -24.43 -11.19
C GLU A 97 -5.86 -23.11 -11.79
N LYS A 98 -4.55 -23.00 -12.07
CA LYS A 98 -3.97 -21.82 -12.71
C LYS A 98 -4.51 -21.66 -14.13
N THR A 99 -4.90 -20.44 -14.47
CA THR A 99 -5.15 -20.02 -15.86
C THR A 99 -3.86 -19.39 -16.40
N ASP A 100 -3.23 -20.00 -17.37
CA ASP A 100 -1.82 -19.77 -17.75
C ASP A 100 -1.47 -18.40 -18.34
N ASN A 101 -2.40 -17.46 -18.48
CA ASN A 101 -2.17 -16.20 -19.21
C ASN A 101 -2.55 -14.91 -18.46
N LEU A 102 -2.87 -14.98 -17.16
CA LEU A 102 -3.23 -13.78 -16.42
C LEU A 102 -1.98 -13.12 -15.82
N VAL A 103 -1.47 -12.10 -16.51
CA VAL A 103 -0.43 -11.23 -15.97
C VAL A 103 -1.02 -10.44 -14.80
N TYR A 104 -0.51 -10.65 -13.62
CA TYR A 104 -0.83 -9.88 -12.41
C TYR A 104 0.38 -9.92 -11.49
N THR A 105 0.88 -8.75 -11.16
CA THR A 105 1.91 -8.60 -10.14
C THR A 105 1.23 -8.33 -8.81
N ASP A 106 1.44 -9.24 -7.87
CA ASP A 106 0.94 -9.12 -6.51
C ASP A 106 1.85 -8.20 -5.70
N TYR A 107 1.27 -7.23 -5.02
CA TYR A 107 2.01 -6.31 -4.16
C TYR A 107 1.65 -6.54 -2.69
N SER A 108 2.60 -6.35 -1.79
CA SER A 108 2.24 -5.97 -0.42
C SER A 108 1.49 -4.66 -0.49
N PRO A 109 0.23 -4.60 -0.04
CA PRO A 109 -0.61 -3.42 -0.24
C PRO A 109 -0.02 -2.17 0.40
N PHE A 110 -0.16 -1.03 -0.27
CA PHE A 110 0.34 0.27 0.22
C PHE A 110 -0.62 1.41 -0.13
N TYR A 111 -0.53 2.50 0.61
CA TYR A 111 -1.26 3.73 0.29
C TYR A 111 -0.48 4.61 -0.66
N ALA A 112 -1.20 5.28 -1.55
CA ALA A 112 -0.68 6.23 -2.52
C ALA A 112 -1.64 7.39 -2.71
N THR A 113 -1.20 8.46 -3.37
CA THR A 113 -2.04 9.59 -3.77
C THR A 113 -2.03 9.79 -5.27
N ILE A 114 -3.08 10.40 -5.78
CA ILE A 114 -3.21 10.75 -7.19
C ILE A 114 -2.48 12.07 -7.46
N LYS A 115 -1.64 12.13 -8.50
CA LYS A 115 -0.85 13.32 -8.87
C LYS A 115 -1.67 14.44 -9.51
N GLY A 116 -2.72 14.11 -10.24
CA GLY A 116 -3.42 15.10 -11.07
C GLY A 116 -4.94 14.97 -11.05
N ASP A 117 -5.60 16.09 -11.27
CA ASP A 117 -7.06 16.15 -11.35
C ASP A 117 -7.61 15.38 -12.55
N ASN A 118 -8.84 14.87 -12.39
CA ASN A 118 -9.54 14.09 -13.41
C ASN A 118 -8.80 12.82 -13.86
N THR A 119 -7.94 12.26 -13.01
CA THR A 119 -7.29 10.97 -13.23
C THR A 119 -8.33 9.87 -13.39
N ILE A 120 -8.27 9.15 -14.51
CA ILE A 120 -9.31 8.18 -14.88
C ILE A 120 -9.00 6.82 -14.24
N VAL A 121 -9.97 6.28 -13.51
CA VAL A 121 -9.98 4.89 -13.03
C VAL A 121 -10.71 4.03 -14.07
N ARG A 122 -10.10 2.93 -14.50
CA ARG A 122 -10.63 2.06 -15.54
C ARG A 122 -10.88 0.64 -15.03
N GLY A 123 -11.67 -0.11 -15.79
CA GLY A 123 -11.91 -1.53 -15.53
C GLY A 123 -10.81 -2.47 -16.01
N GLY A 124 -9.66 -1.95 -16.46
CA GLY A 124 -8.53 -2.76 -16.92
C GLY A 124 -7.36 -1.90 -17.41
N PRO A 125 -6.23 -2.54 -17.80
CA PRO A 125 -4.93 -1.90 -18.00
C PRO A 125 -4.76 -1.25 -19.39
N SER A 126 -5.79 -0.58 -19.90
CA SER A 126 -5.67 0.22 -21.13
C SER A 126 -6.81 1.22 -21.28
N THR A 127 -6.68 2.13 -22.24
CA THR A 127 -7.73 3.11 -22.58
C THR A 127 -8.97 2.51 -23.24
N SER A 128 -8.93 1.26 -23.68
CA SER A 128 -10.07 0.54 -24.26
C SER A 128 -11.07 0.06 -23.22
N PHE A 129 -10.64 -0.06 -21.94
CA PHE A 129 -11.54 -0.47 -20.88
C PHE A 129 -12.45 0.68 -20.41
N SER A 130 -13.63 0.30 -19.95
CA SER A 130 -14.64 1.21 -19.42
C SER A 130 -14.10 2.09 -18.30
N VAL A 131 -14.54 3.34 -18.27
CA VAL A 131 -14.26 4.27 -17.17
C VAL A 131 -15.13 3.90 -15.97
N TYR A 132 -14.50 3.60 -14.84
CA TYR A 132 -15.19 3.29 -13.59
C TYR A 132 -15.42 4.53 -12.73
N GLY A 133 -14.49 5.49 -12.78
CA GLY A 133 -14.55 6.72 -12.02
C GLY A 133 -13.45 7.71 -12.42
N LYS A 134 -13.39 8.80 -11.68
CA LYS A 134 -12.34 9.82 -11.76
C LYS A 134 -11.89 10.18 -10.36
N LEU A 135 -10.62 10.49 -10.24
CA LEU A 135 -9.96 10.93 -9.00
C LEU A 135 -9.28 12.27 -9.26
N ASN A 136 -9.05 13.02 -8.19
CA ASN A 136 -8.37 14.31 -8.23
C ASN A 136 -7.01 14.23 -7.56
N ALA A 137 -6.18 15.23 -7.76
CA ALA A 137 -4.91 15.34 -7.07
C ALA A 137 -5.09 15.28 -5.54
N GLY A 138 -4.28 14.47 -4.87
CA GLY A 138 -4.35 14.25 -3.44
C GLY A 138 -5.34 13.17 -2.98
N ASP A 139 -6.22 12.66 -3.85
CA ASP A 139 -7.10 11.55 -3.50
C ASP A 139 -6.25 10.33 -3.11
N LYS A 140 -6.55 9.75 -1.95
CA LYS A 140 -5.86 8.56 -1.45
C LYS A 140 -6.40 7.30 -2.11
N VAL A 141 -5.49 6.38 -2.41
CA VAL A 141 -5.81 5.07 -2.97
C VAL A 141 -5.00 3.98 -2.28
N TYR A 142 -5.57 2.80 -2.15
CA TYR A 142 -4.92 1.61 -1.62
C TYR A 142 -4.56 0.69 -2.79
N VAL A 143 -3.27 0.53 -3.05
CA VAL A 143 -2.75 -0.28 -4.16
C VAL A 143 -2.53 -1.71 -3.68
N ILE A 144 -3.03 -2.70 -4.43
CA ILE A 144 -2.93 -4.12 -4.06
C ILE A 144 -2.20 -4.97 -5.10
N GLY A 145 -1.91 -4.43 -6.27
CA GLY A 145 -1.18 -5.13 -7.32
C GLY A 145 -1.14 -4.34 -8.63
N ALA A 146 -0.65 -4.97 -9.69
CA ALA A 146 -0.52 -4.35 -11.00
C ALA A 146 -0.78 -5.33 -12.16
N ILE A 147 -1.15 -4.75 -13.29
CA ILE A 147 -1.18 -5.41 -14.60
C ILE A 147 -0.50 -4.46 -15.58
N ASP A 148 0.63 -4.87 -16.15
CA ASP A 148 1.49 -4.02 -16.96
C ASP A 148 1.85 -2.72 -16.18
N ASN A 149 1.67 -1.55 -16.78
CA ASN A 149 1.92 -0.25 -16.18
C ASN A 149 0.69 0.38 -15.52
N PHE A 150 -0.30 -0.44 -15.14
CA PHE A 150 -1.48 -0.01 -14.41
C PHE A 150 -1.54 -0.66 -13.03
N LEU A 151 -1.80 0.15 -12.00
CA LEU A 151 -1.96 -0.31 -10.62
C LEU A 151 -3.43 -0.63 -10.35
N LEU A 152 -3.69 -1.78 -9.72
CA LEU A 152 -4.99 -2.13 -9.19
C LEU A 152 -5.18 -1.42 -7.85
N ILE A 153 -6.14 -0.53 -7.81
CA ILE A 153 -6.41 0.35 -6.67
C ILE A 153 -7.79 0.11 -6.06
N ILE A 154 -7.88 0.46 -4.80
CA ILE A 154 -9.14 0.60 -4.05
C ILE A 154 -9.17 2.02 -3.50
N THR A 155 -10.25 2.76 -3.73
CA THR A 155 -10.43 4.12 -3.18
C THR A 155 -11.11 4.08 -1.82
N ASP A 156 -11.11 5.20 -1.09
CA ASP A 156 -11.78 5.32 0.22
C ASP A 156 -13.29 5.00 0.16
N ASP A 157 -13.93 5.22 -0.99
CA ASP A 157 -15.34 4.84 -1.22
C ASP A 157 -15.51 3.44 -1.84
N ASN A 158 -14.46 2.61 -1.74
CA ASN A 158 -14.40 1.21 -2.17
C ASN A 158 -14.58 1.00 -3.70
N LEU A 159 -14.25 1.99 -4.52
CA LEU A 159 -14.15 1.80 -5.96
C LEU A 159 -12.90 0.96 -6.28
N VAL A 160 -13.09 -0.17 -6.94
CA VAL A 160 -11.99 -1.04 -7.44
C VAL A 160 -11.79 -0.78 -8.91
N GLY A 161 -10.54 -0.54 -9.32
CA GLY A 161 -10.20 -0.32 -10.72
C GLY A 161 -8.70 -0.11 -10.93
N MET A 162 -8.35 0.27 -12.14
CA MET A 162 -6.96 0.41 -12.59
C MET A 162 -6.64 1.89 -12.87
N VAL A 163 -5.49 2.34 -12.39
CA VAL A 163 -4.92 3.66 -12.69
C VAL A 163 -3.51 3.47 -13.22
N ARG A 164 -3.11 4.27 -14.20
CA ARG A 164 -1.75 4.22 -14.75
C ARG A 164 -0.74 4.65 -13.68
N GLU A 165 0.34 3.90 -13.56
CA GLU A 165 1.33 4.04 -12.49
C GLU A 165 1.96 5.44 -12.42
N ASP A 166 2.25 6.07 -13.56
CA ASP A 166 2.86 7.41 -13.62
C ASP A 166 1.94 8.54 -13.08
N LEU A 167 0.65 8.26 -12.89
CA LEU A 167 -0.34 9.18 -12.31
C LEU A 167 -0.50 9.03 -10.79
N ILE A 168 0.27 8.13 -10.18
CA ILE A 168 0.22 7.86 -8.75
C ILE A 168 1.53 8.33 -8.10
N GLU A 169 1.41 8.92 -6.93
CA GLU A 169 2.50 9.29 -6.05
C GLU A 169 2.37 8.53 -4.74
N TYR A 170 3.50 8.06 -4.19
CA TYR A 170 3.48 7.38 -2.90
C TYR A 170 2.97 8.33 -1.82
N TYR A 171 2.06 7.83 -1.00
CA TYR A 171 1.59 8.58 0.14
C TYR A 171 2.73 8.67 1.16
N SER A 172 3.41 9.82 1.17
CA SER A 172 4.16 10.27 2.33
C SER A 172 3.20 11.13 3.14
N GLU A 173 2.85 10.73 4.37
CA GLU A 173 2.19 11.66 5.28
C GLU A 173 3.13 12.86 5.46
N ASN A 174 2.87 13.94 4.74
CA ASN A 174 3.48 15.23 5.05
C ASN A 174 2.91 15.69 6.38
N VAL A 175 3.75 15.68 7.40
CA VAL A 175 3.50 16.22 8.75
C VAL A 175 3.41 17.77 8.72
N GLU A 176 2.85 18.38 7.66
CA GLU A 176 2.75 19.84 7.54
C GLU A 176 1.41 20.44 7.97
N GLN A 177 0.44 19.67 8.48
CA GLN A 177 -0.88 20.24 8.84
C GLN A 177 -1.23 20.24 10.34
N GLU A 178 -0.34 19.91 11.26
CA GLU A 178 -0.59 20.09 12.70
C GLU A 178 0.21 21.21 13.39
N GLU A 179 1.02 21.99 12.69
CA GLU A 179 1.80 23.09 13.31
C GLU A 179 0.99 24.34 13.70
N ASN A 180 -0.30 24.44 13.40
CA ASN A 180 -1.06 25.67 13.68
C ASN A 180 -2.02 25.62 14.88
N GLN A 181 -1.96 24.61 15.75
CA GLN A 181 -2.80 24.59 16.98
C GLN A 181 -2.09 24.30 18.31
N ILE A 182 -0.77 24.25 18.37
CA ILE A 182 -0.08 24.13 19.67
C ILE A 182 0.98 25.23 19.84
N GLN A 183 0.52 26.45 19.95
CA GLN A 183 1.24 27.47 20.70
C GLN A 183 0.61 27.52 22.09
N ASN A 184 1.09 26.73 23.02
CA ASN A 184 1.21 26.88 24.47
C ASN A 184 1.17 25.51 25.13
N ASN A 185 2.34 24.87 25.27
CA ASN A 185 2.79 24.18 26.47
C ASN A 185 4.16 23.57 26.18
N GLU A 186 5.17 24.19 26.75
CA GLU A 186 6.50 23.59 26.85
C GLU A 186 6.43 22.32 27.67
N THR A 187 6.64 21.14 27.05
CA THR A 187 7.33 20.01 27.68
C THR A 187 7.62 18.95 26.64
N SER A 188 8.91 18.68 26.40
CA SER A 188 9.54 17.50 25.76
C SER A 188 8.95 16.98 24.45
N ASN A 189 9.53 17.42 23.36
CA ASN A 189 9.37 16.88 22.00
C ASN A 189 10.03 15.49 21.91
N VAL A 190 9.33 14.43 22.27
CA VAL A 190 9.64 13.06 21.85
C VAL A 190 8.87 12.83 20.56
N GLN A 191 9.51 13.14 19.43
CA GLN A 191 9.05 12.73 18.11
C GLN A 191 9.01 11.20 18.11
N THR A 192 7.85 10.59 18.05
CA THR A 192 7.72 9.13 18.11
C THR A 192 8.38 8.53 16.86
N ASP A 193 9.16 7.48 17.03
CA ASP A 193 9.89 6.79 15.97
C ASP A 193 8.97 6.31 14.82
N ASP A 194 7.69 6.10 15.09
CA ASP A 194 6.66 5.75 14.11
C ASP A 194 6.46 6.81 13.00
N SER A 195 6.65 8.09 13.28
CA SER A 195 6.54 9.14 12.26
C SER A 195 7.67 9.11 11.23
N LYS A 196 8.80 8.48 11.57
CA LYS A 196 9.96 8.29 10.71
C LYS A 196 9.92 6.99 9.90
N ALA A 197 9.01 6.07 10.22
CA ALA A 197 8.88 4.78 9.56
C ALA A 197 8.18 4.92 8.20
N THR A 198 8.70 5.80 7.35
CA THR A 198 8.20 6.03 5.99
C THR A 198 9.32 5.87 4.96
N ALA A 199 8.98 5.35 3.78
CA ALA A 199 9.95 5.25 2.69
C ALA A 199 10.48 6.63 2.28
N ALA A 200 9.66 7.67 2.37
CA ALA A 200 10.07 9.05 2.06
C ALA A 200 11.15 9.56 3.01
N TYR A 201 11.03 9.32 4.32
CA TYR A 201 12.02 9.72 5.30
C TYR A 201 13.37 9.02 5.06
N ILE A 202 13.35 7.70 4.85
CA ILE A 202 14.58 6.93 4.57
C ILE A 202 15.22 7.40 3.25
N LEU A 203 14.40 7.61 2.20
CA LEU A 203 14.88 8.13 0.91
C LEU A 203 15.54 9.48 1.05
N GLU A 204 14.94 10.41 1.80
CA GLU A 204 15.51 11.73 2.09
C GLU A 204 16.91 11.61 2.70
N LYS A 205 17.08 10.79 3.73
CA LYS A 205 18.37 10.60 4.42
C LYS A 205 19.42 9.95 3.53
N ILE A 206 19.04 8.92 2.76
CA ILE A 206 19.94 8.28 1.79
C ILE A 206 20.34 9.26 0.69
N ASN A 207 19.41 10.04 0.15
CA ASN A 207 19.70 11.00 -0.89
C ASN A 207 20.53 12.18 -0.39
N ALA A 208 20.35 12.62 0.85
CA ALA A 208 21.21 13.62 1.48
C ALA A 208 22.67 13.15 1.53
N GLU A 209 22.91 11.89 1.92
CA GLU A 209 24.25 11.29 1.94
C GLU A 209 24.83 11.17 0.53
N ARG A 210 24.05 10.71 -0.45
CA ARG A 210 24.49 10.62 -1.84
C ARG A 210 24.91 11.98 -2.40
N VAL A 211 24.08 13.00 -2.21
CA VAL A 211 24.37 14.37 -2.66
C VAL A 211 25.62 14.92 -1.98
N ALA A 212 25.81 14.69 -0.68
CA ALA A 212 27.02 15.06 0.06
C ALA A 212 28.30 14.41 -0.51
N ASN A 213 28.16 13.23 -1.12
CA ASN A 213 29.24 12.50 -1.80
C ASN A 213 29.30 12.76 -3.32
N GLY A 214 28.60 13.79 -3.82
CA GLY A 214 28.62 14.19 -5.23
C GLY A 214 27.89 13.25 -6.20
N LEU A 215 27.00 12.42 -5.69
CA LEU A 215 26.20 11.47 -6.48
C LEU A 215 24.78 12.02 -6.72
N PRO A 216 24.15 11.69 -7.86
CA PRO A 216 22.75 12.03 -8.07
C PRO A 216 21.85 11.30 -7.08
N ALA A 217 20.75 11.96 -6.69
CA ALA A 217 19.71 11.36 -5.88
C ALA A 217 19.08 10.14 -6.57
N LEU A 218 18.72 9.14 -5.78
CA LEU A 218 17.93 7.99 -6.24
C LEU A 218 16.45 8.40 -6.36
N THR A 219 15.77 7.82 -7.34
CA THR A 219 14.32 7.93 -7.48
C THR A 219 13.66 6.72 -6.86
N LEU A 220 12.59 6.92 -6.09
CA LEU A 220 11.80 5.82 -5.56
C LEU A 220 11.09 5.12 -6.73
N ASP A 221 11.28 3.81 -6.84
CA ASP A 221 10.57 2.97 -7.82
C ASP A 221 9.47 2.18 -7.10
N SER A 222 8.26 2.25 -7.62
CA SER A 222 7.07 1.70 -6.98
C SER A 222 7.10 0.18 -6.88
N LEU A 223 7.42 -0.45 -7.97
CA LEU A 223 7.45 -1.90 -8.05
C LEU A 223 8.57 -2.47 -7.19
N LEU A 224 9.71 -1.78 -7.17
CA LEU A 224 10.84 -2.14 -6.32
C LEU A 224 10.51 -1.93 -4.83
N THR A 225 9.76 -0.86 -4.48
CA THR A 225 9.29 -0.62 -3.11
C THR A 225 8.32 -1.71 -2.66
N ALA A 226 7.37 -2.09 -3.49
CA ALA A 226 6.45 -3.19 -3.18
C ALA A 226 7.20 -4.52 -2.98
N THR A 227 8.22 -4.79 -3.81
CA THR A 227 9.06 -5.98 -3.69
C THR A 227 9.88 -5.95 -2.39
N ALA A 228 10.48 -4.81 -2.05
CA ALA A 228 11.20 -4.61 -0.79
C ALA A 228 10.29 -4.77 0.44
N GLN A 229 9.04 -4.24 0.36
CA GLN A 229 8.05 -4.40 1.43
C GLN A 229 7.65 -5.86 1.61
N THR A 230 7.42 -6.60 0.52
CA THR A 230 7.16 -8.05 0.56
C THR A 230 8.30 -8.78 1.27
N LYS A 231 9.55 -8.43 0.99
CA LYS A 231 10.72 -9.02 1.63
C LYS A 231 10.79 -8.70 3.13
N ALA A 232 10.56 -7.45 3.53
CA ALA A 232 10.56 -7.04 4.93
C ALA A 232 9.49 -7.80 5.73
N LYS A 233 8.28 -7.86 5.19
CA LYS A 233 7.15 -8.60 5.77
C LYS A 233 7.43 -10.08 5.89
N ASP A 234 7.96 -10.72 4.85
CA ASP A 234 8.31 -12.14 4.84
C ASP A 234 9.32 -12.49 5.92
N MET A 235 10.35 -11.64 6.13
CA MET A 235 11.33 -11.83 7.20
C MET A 235 10.69 -11.80 8.59
N VAL A 236 9.73 -10.92 8.83
CA VAL A 236 9.05 -10.80 10.12
C VAL A 236 8.06 -11.95 10.32
N GLU A 237 7.21 -12.25 9.34
CA GLU A 237 6.16 -13.27 9.45
C GLU A 237 6.73 -14.69 9.55
N ASN A 238 7.81 -14.97 8.83
CA ASN A 238 8.48 -16.28 8.82
C ASN A 238 9.68 -16.37 9.78
N ASN A 239 9.88 -15.34 10.61
CA ASN A 239 10.87 -15.27 11.67
C ASN A 239 12.28 -15.65 11.21
N TYR A 240 12.76 -15.02 10.12
CA TYR A 240 14.13 -15.13 9.64
C TYR A 240 14.72 -13.75 9.31
N PHE A 241 16.03 -13.66 9.18
CA PHE A 241 16.75 -12.46 8.77
C PHE A 241 17.88 -12.85 7.80
N SER A 242 17.64 -12.73 6.50
CA SER A 242 18.54 -13.17 5.45
C SER A 242 18.20 -12.52 4.11
N HIS A 243 19.21 -12.33 3.26
CA HIS A 243 19.01 -11.90 1.87
C HIS A 243 18.18 -12.90 1.06
N THR A 244 18.32 -14.21 1.33
CA THR A 244 17.52 -15.23 0.65
C THR A 244 16.27 -15.54 1.45
N SER A 245 15.11 -15.30 0.84
CA SER A 245 13.81 -15.68 1.37
C SER A 245 13.59 -17.18 1.19
N PRO A 246 13.12 -17.91 2.22
CA PRO A 246 12.68 -19.30 2.07
C PRO A 246 11.41 -19.42 1.19
N THR A 247 10.64 -18.34 1.07
CA THR A 247 9.37 -18.29 0.31
C THR A 247 9.58 -17.84 -1.12
N TYR A 248 10.38 -16.77 -1.33
CA TYR A 248 10.48 -16.03 -2.59
C TYR A 248 11.85 -16.11 -3.27
N GLY A 249 12.86 -16.78 -2.64
CA GLY A 249 14.22 -16.87 -3.17
C GLY A 249 15.08 -15.64 -2.89
N THR A 250 16.07 -15.40 -3.75
CA THR A 250 16.99 -14.26 -3.65
C THR A 250 16.29 -12.94 -3.97
N PRO A 251 16.81 -11.77 -3.57
CA PRO A 251 16.24 -10.48 -3.94
C PRO A 251 16.17 -10.30 -5.47
N PHE A 252 17.11 -10.88 -6.21
CA PHE A 252 17.13 -10.81 -7.67
C PHE A 252 16.02 -11.66 -8.30
N GLU A 253 15.73 -12.83 -7.74
CA GLU A 253 14.58 -13.64 -8.14
C GLU A 253 13.27 -12.94 -7.79
N MET A 254 13.19 -12.30 -6.63
CA MET A 254 12.02 -11.49 -6.25
C MET A 254 11.76 -10.35 -7.23
N MET A 255 12.82 -9.60 -7.61
CA MET A 255 12.73 -8.54 -8.61
C MET A 255 12.31 -9.08 -9.99
N GLN A 256 12.90 -10.20 -10.41
CA GLN A 256 12.56 -10.84 -11.68
C GLN A 256 11.11 -11.33 -11.71
N ASN A 257 10.66 -11.97 -10.63
CA ASN A 257 9.28 -12.45 -10.49
C ASN A 257 8.27 -11.30 -10.45
N ALA A 258 8.69 -10.14 -9.95
CA ALA A 258 7.92 -8.90 -9.99
C ALA A 258 7.95 -8.21 -11.36
N GLY A 259 8.66 -8.74 -12.36
CA GLY A 259 8.78 -8.13 -13.69
C GLY A 259 9.71 -6.92 -13.76
N ILE A 260 10.55 -6.70 -12.74
CA ILE A 260 11.51 -5.58 -12.71
C ILE A 260 12.68 -5.90 -13.62
N THR A 261 12.93 -5.03 -14.61
CA THR A 261 14.09 -5.09 -15.49
C THR A 261 15.17 -4.12 -15.03
N TYR A 262 16.44 -4.54 -15.04
CA TYR A 262 17.57 -3.72 -14.60
C TYR A 262 18.87 -4.15 -15.27
N ILE A 263 19.85 -3.26 -15.27
CA ILE A 263 21.25 -3.53 -15.70
C ILE A 263 22.08 -3.95 -14.49
N SER A 264 21.83 -3.33 -13.34
CA SER A 264 22.49 -3.63 -12.06
C SER A 264 21.49 -3.62 -10.93
N ALA A 265 21.69 -4.45 -9.91
CA ALA A 265 20.81 -4.50 -8.74
C ALA A 265 21.62 -4.80 -7.47
N GLY A 266 21.06 -4.39 -6.31
CA GLY A 266 21.60 -4.65 -4.99
C GLY A 266 20.54 -4.64 -3.91
N GLU A 267 20.86 -5.18 -2.73
CA GLU A 267 19.98 -5.18 -1.57
C GLU A 267 20.77 -4.85 -0.31
N ASN A 268 20.16 -4.05 0.58
CA ASN A 268 20.57 -3.90 1.98
C ASN A 268 19.41 -4.30 2.88
N ILE A 269 19.69 -4.98 3.98
CA ILE A 269 18.70 -5.32 5.02
C ILE A 269 19.21 -4.88 6.38
N ALA A 270 18.33 -4.33 7.21
CA ALA A 270 18.64 -3.98 8.60
C ALA A 270 17.51 -4.37 9.54
N GLY A 271 17.89 -4.77 10.75
CA GLY A 271 16.98 -4.97 11.88
C GLY A 271 17.45 -4.10 13.05
N ASN A 272 16.71 -3.03 13.38
CA ASN A 272 17.11 -2.05 14.39
C ASN A 272 15.91 -1.58 15.22
N SER A 273 16.22 -1.06 16.42
CA SER A 273 15.21 -0.56 17.35
C SER A 273 14.49 0.71 16.85
N SER A 274 15.15 1.47 15.98
CA SER A 274 14.62 2.68 15.38
C SER A 274 15.01 2.82 13.91
N ILE A 275 14.30 3.67 13.18
CA ILE A 275 14.60 3.99 11.77
C ILE A 275 15.94 4.73 11.65
N ASP A 276 16.23 5.66 12.55
CA ASP A 276 17.48 6.41 12.56
C ASP A 276 18.69 5.50 12.83
N ASP A 277 18.55 4.53 13.74
CA ASP A 277 19.59 3.53 14.00
C ASP A 277 19.82 2.65 12.78
N ALA A 278 18.78 2.28 12.06
CA ALA A 278 18.90 1.50 10.83
C ALA A 278 19.63 2.28 9.73
N ILE A 279 19.26 3.55 9.51
CA ILE A 279 19.94 4.43 8.55
C ILE A 279 21.41 4.58 8.93
N THR A 280 21.69 4.85 10.21
CA THR A 280 23.07 4.96 10.74
C THR A 280 23.86 3.66 10.51
N SER A 281 23.23 2.51 10.75
CA SER A 281 23.82 1.20 10.52
C SER A 281 24.16 0.95 9.05
N PHE A 282 23.26 1.34 8.14
CA PHE A 282 23.49 1.26 6.71
C PHE A 282 24.68 2.14 6.26
N LEU A 283 24.74 3.38 6.73
CA LEU A 283 25.77 4.34 6.34
C LEU A 283 27.17 3.98 6.90
N ASN A 284 27.21 3.44 8.11
CA ASN A 284 28.46 3.05 8.78
C ASN A 284 29.00 1.67 8.36
N SER A 285 28.19 0.84 7.71
CA SER A 285 28.62 -0.45 7.17
C SER A 285 29.28 -0.29 5.80
N GLU A 286 30.52 -0.74 5.64
CA GLU A 286 31.22 -0.66 4.35
C GLU A 286 30.45 -1.39 3.23
N GLU A 287 29.82 -2.54 3.53
CA GLU A 287 29.06 -3.32 2.55
C GLU A 287 27.76 -2.62 2.15
N HIS A 288 27.03 -2.09 3.12
CA HIS A 288 25.76 -1.40 2.86
C HIS A 288 25.97 -0.04 2.22
N SER A 289 26.99 0.72 2.67
CA SER A 289 27.30 2.03 2.11
C SER A 289 27.77 1.95 0.66
N LYS A 290 28.43 0.86 0.23
CA LYS A 290 28.78 0.61 -1.18
C LYS A 290 27.53 0.58 -2.08
N ASN A 291 26.44 -0.01 -1.63
CA ASN A 291 25.18 0.02 -2.38
C ASN A 291 24.59 1.43 -2.40
N ILE A 292 24.51 2.09 -1.24
CA ILE A 292 23.96 3.44 -1.12
C ILE A 292 24.72 4.45 -1.97
N LEU A 293 26.05 4.37 -2.00
CA LEU A 293 26.95 5.29 -2.72
C LEU A 293 27.38 4.77 -4.10
N SER A 294 26.72 3.74 -4.61
CA SER A 294 26.98 3.27 -5.97
C SER A 294 26.44 4.26 -7.01
N ASN A 295 27.26 4.56 -8.01
CA ASN A 295 26.87 5.37 -9.16
C ASN A 295 26.16 4.55 -10.26
N THR A 296 26.06 3.23 -10.08
CA THR A 296 25.38 2.34 -11.02
C THR A 296 23.87 2.24 -10.78
N TYR A 297 23.41 2.75 -9.63
CA TYR A 297 21.98 2.74 -9.28
C TYR A 297 21.38 4.12 -9.46
N ASN A 298 20.18 4.16 -10.02
CA ASN A 298 19.38 5.39 -10.18
C ASN A 298 17.97 5.26 -9.58
N TYR A 299 17.56 4.06 -9.16
CA TYR A 299 16.30 3.81 -8.45
C TYR A 299 16.50 3.03 -7.17
N ILE A 300 15.58 3.22 -6.23
CA ILE A 300 15.53 2.52 -4.95
C ILE A 300 14.09 2.09 -4.63
N GLY A 301 13.93 0.92 -4.04
CA GLY A 301 12.70 0.49 -3.36
C GLY A 301 12.97 0.32 -1.88
N ILE A 302 12.02 0.72 -1.03
CA ILE A 302 12.17 0.74 0.43
C ILE A 302 11.00 0.00 1.07
N GLY A 303 11.30 -1.09 1.79
CA GLY A 303 10.34 -1.85 2.59
C GLY A 303 10.62 -1.67 4.07
N ILE A 304 9.56 -1.51 4.87
CA ILE A 304 9.63 -1.31 6.32
C ILE A 304 8.57 -2.17 6.99
N GLU A 305 8.97 -3.01 7.94
CA GLU A 305 8.04 -3.84 8.69
C GLU A 305 8.34 -3.75 10.19
N LYS A 306 7.30 -3.63 11.04
CA LYS A 306 7.46 -3.69 12.50
C LYS A 306 7.80 -5.11 12.94
N SER A 307 8.77 -5.23 13.83
CA SER A 307 9.26 -6.52 14.33
C SER A 307 9.32 -6.51 15.86
N ASN A 308 8.73 -7.52 16.47
CA ASN A 308 8.86 -7.73 17.93
C ASN A 308 10.31 -8.06 18.36
N THR A 309 11.13 -8.55 17.45
CA THR A 309 12.53 -8.93 17.72
C THR A 309 13.48 -7.75 17.58
N TYR A 310 13.28 -6.92 16.55
CA TYR A 310 14.21 -5.85 16.19
C TYR A 310 13.68 -4.44 16.45
N GLY A 311 12.36 -4.26 16.52
CA GLY A 311 11.68 -2.96 16.41
C GLY A 311 11.20 -2.74 14.98
N TYR A 312 12.16 -2.62 14.04
CA TYR A 312 11.88 -2.55 12.59
C TYR A 312 12.80 -3.47 11.81
N VAL A 313 12.27 -4.04 10.73
CA VAL A 313 13.02 -4.68 9.64
C VAL A 313 12.91 -3.79 8.42
N ILE A 314 14.04 -3.37 7.87
CA ILE A 314 14.12 -2.45 6.73
C ILE A 314 14.85 -3.15 5.59
N VAL A 315 14.30 -3.06 4.40
CA VAL A 315 14.86 -3.58 3.15
C VAL A 315 15.02 -2.42 2.17
N LEU A 316 16.23 -2.24 1.66
CA LEU A 316 16.54 -1.33 0.58
C LEU A 316 16.92 -2.15 -0.64
N MET A 317 16.16 -2.06 -1.71
CA MET A 317 16.50 -2.65 -3.00
C MET A 317 16.93 -1.55 -3.97
N PHE A 318 18.00 -1.77 -4.70
CA PHE A 318 18.59 -0.79 -5.63
C PHE A 318 18.61 -1.37 -7.03
N ILE A 319 18.31 -0.55 -8.04
CA ILE A 319 18.50 -0.91 -9.44
C ILE A 319 19.08 0.24 -10.27
N GLY A 320 19.84 -0.14 -11.32
CA GLY A 320 20.22 0.72 -12.42
C GLY A 320 19.47 0.33 -13.68
N LYS A 321 18.84 1.30 -14.31
CA LYS A 321 18.16 1.18 -15.61
C LYS A 321 18.87 1.99 -16.67
#